data_c29e06406474c9a349e6042586185bec
#
_entry.id   c29e06406474c9a349e6042586185bec
#
_cell.length_a   1.000
_cell.length_b   1.000
_cell.length_c   1.000
_cell.angle_alpha   90.00
_cell.angle_beta   90.00
_cell.angle_gamma   90.00
#
_symmetry.space_group_name_H-M   'P 1'
#
loop_
_entity.id
_entity.type
_entity.pdbx_description
1 polymer ?
#
loop_
_entity_poly.entity_id
_entity_poly.type
_entity_poly.pdbx_seq_one_letter_code
_entity_poly.pdbx_strand_id
1 'polypeptide(L)'
;MAKSVAPLKSQLFDVLRKAWEDRASDVHLRADEAVVVRVDGILRPLEGLVPTTSEIHAFLDPMLREDQKRRSQECRELDFSCEIEKLCRLRVNVYVQRRQLCVAIRLLPQRIPTMEEIYLPKACVYFCSLNKGLVLVTGPTGSGKSTTLAAMLNRINSERACHILTIEDPIEFVYRNEKAMISQREVGDDTQNFAAALRHAFRQDPDVVLLGEMRDLETMQTAITLAETGHLTFSTLHTGEAAQTVSRIVDSFPPHQQEMVRLQLANSLAGIVSQQLLPLKDEKGRVAAREVLVVNRGVSNVIRENKLEQITTAIQTGSADMMFTMNHSLGYLYQNGFVSYEAALRAAFDRKEFRNKYGEPV
;
A
#
# COMPACT_ATOMS: atom_id res chain seq x y z
N MET A 1 10.67 15.91 -6.72
CA MET A 1 10.66 15.80 -5.24
C MET A 1 9.54 16.66 -4.69
N ALA A 2 8.77 16.15 -3.73
CA ALA A 2 7.77 16.94 -3.01
C ALA A 2 8.42 18.19 -2.40
N LYS A 3 7.70 19.31 -2.41
CA LYS A 3 8.21 20.57 -1.84
C LYS A 3 8.34 20.41 -0.32
N SER A 4 9.52 20.72 0.22
CA SER A 4 9.71 20.85 1.67
C SER A 4 9.32 22.25 2.11
N VAL A 5 8.54 22.34 3.18
CA VAL A 5 7.96 23.59 3.69
C VAL A 5 8.33 23.74 5.16
N ALA A 6 8.96 24.86 5.50
CA ALA A 6 9.20 25.20 6.90
C ALA A 6 7.87 25.45 7.62
N PRO A 7 7.71 25.02 8.90
CA PRO A 7 6.49 25.27 9.66
C PRO A 7 6.23 26.79 9.76
N LEU A 8 5.08 27.22 9.27
CA LEU A 8 4.63 28.60 9.39
C LEU A 8 3.89 28.82 10.73
N LYS A 9 3.99 30.00 11.29
CA LYS A 9 3.19 30.40 12.45
C LYS A 9 1.75 30.70 11.98
N SER A 10 0.92 29.67 11.90
CA SER A 10 -0.52 29.83 11.66
C SER A 10 -1.30 28.77 12.44
N GLN A 11 -2.52 29.09 12.79
CA GLN A 11 -3.41 28.16 13.52
C GLN A 11 -3.61 26.82 12.78
N LEU A 12 -3.65 26.83 11.45
CA LEU A 12 -3.80 25.61 10.65
C LEU A 12 -2.56 24.73 10.69
N PHE A 13 -1.34 25.29 10.81
CA PHE A 13 -0.14 24.48 11.05
C PHE A 13 -0.09 23.89 12.45
N ASP A 14 -0.60 24.61 13.45
CA ASP A 14 -0.72 24.10 14.81
C ASP A 14 -1.75 22.95 14.88
N VAL A 15 -2.83 23.02 14.09
CA VAL A 15 -3.78 21.92 13.91
C VAL A 15 -3.10 20.70 13.30
N LEU A 16 -2.29 20.85 12.24
CA LEU A 16 -1.56 19.71 11.68
C LEU A 16 -0.64 19.06 12.70
N ARG A 17 0.06 19.86 13.50
CA ARG A 17 0.94 19.35 14.57
C ARG A 17 0.14 18.56 15.59
N LYS A 18 -0.95 19.14 16.10
CA LYS A 18 -1.83 18.46 17.05
C LYS A 18 -2.44 17.19 16.46
N ALA A 19 -2.93 17.25 15.21
CA ALA A 19 -3.44 16.07 14.52
C ALA A 19 -2.39 14.96 14.40
N TRP A 20 -1.13 15.31 14.13
CA TRP A 20 -0.02 14.36 14.10
C TRP A 20 0.26 13.76 15.48
N GLU A 21 0.30 14.56 16.54
CA GLU A 21 0.48 14.09 17.94
C GLU A 21 -0.67 13.17 18.36
N ASP A 22 -1.90 13.49 17.97
CA ASP A 22 -3.11 12.70 18.22
C ASP A 22 -3.23 11.46 17.30
N ARG A 23 -2.23 11.19 16.44
CA ARG A 23 -2.19 10.10 15.46
C ARG A 23 -3.38 10.11 14.50
N ALA A 24 -3.87 11.29 14.13
CA ALA A 24 -4.88 11.40 13.10
C ALA A 24 -4.32 10.90 11.75
N SER A 25 -5.16 10.25 10.97
CA SER A 25 -4.83 9.84 9.60
C SER A 25 -5.12 10.92 8.58
N ASP A 26 -6.19 11.69 8.80
CA ASP A 26 -6.64 12.70 7.85
C ASP A 26 -7.12 13.96 8.59
N VAL A 27 -6.95 15.13 7.94
CA VAL A 27 -7.47 16.44 8.35
C VAL A 27 -8.31 17.00 7.21
N HIS A 28 -9.52 17.43 7.51
CA HIS A 28 -10.43 18.04 6.54
C HIS A 28 -10.66 19.49 6.89
N LEU A 29 -10.34 20.38 5.95
CA LEU A 29 -10.59 21.82 6.05
C LEU A 29 -11.70 22.21 5.09
N ARG A 30 -12.64 23.01 5.57
CA ARG A 30 -13.70 23.63 4.77
C ARG A 30 -13.81 25.09 5.22
N ALA A 31 -13.98 25.97 4.26
CA ALA A 31 -14.19 27.37 4.61
C ALA A 31 -15.50 27.53 5.41
N ASP A 32 -15.44 28.31 6.46
CA ASP A 32 -16.57 28.67 7.34
C ASP A 32 -17.19 27.45 8.08
N GLU A 33 -16.49 26.31 8.14
CA GLU A 33 -16.87 25.13 8.91
C GLU A 33 -15.75 24.71 9.88
N ALA A 34 -16.11 24.00 10.96
CA ALA A 34 -15.13 23.46 11.90
C ALA A 34 -14.18 22.47 11.21
N VAL A 35 -12.90 22.53 11.55
CA VAL A 35 -11.92 21.55 11.10
C VAL A 35 -12.28 20.18 11.63
N VAL A 36 -12.20 19.17 10.78
CA VAL A 36 -12.50 17.77 11.16
C VAL A 36 -11.25 16.92 11.00
N VAL A 37 -10.94 16.11 12.00
CA VAL A 37 -9.83 15.14 11.95
C VAL A 37 -10.37 13.71 12.00
N ARG A 38 -9.63 12.78 11.40
CA ARG A 38 -9.92 11.35 11.52
C ARG A 38 -8.89 10.69 12.43
N VAL A 39 -9.35 10.20 13.58
CA VAL A 39 -8.52 9.48 14.56
C VAL A 39 -9.12 8.08 14.75
N ASP A 40 -8.31 7.04 14.61
CA ASP A 40 -8.73 5.63 14.71
C ASP A 40 -9.94 5.28 13.81
N GLY A 41 -10.01 5.92 12.62
CA GLY A 41 -11.10 5.74 11.65
C GLY A 41 -12.36 6.60 11.91
N ILE A 42 -12.44 7.28 13.05
CA ILE A 42 -13.61 8.10 13.47
C ILE A 42 -13.36 9.58 13.16
N LEU A 43 -14.31 10.22 12.49
CA LEU A 43 -14.28 11.67 12.26
C LEU A 43 -14.68 12.42 13.54
N ARG A 44 -13.86 13.40 13.92
CA ARG A 44 -14.07 14.25 15.10
C ARG A 44 -13.88 15.71 14.73
N PRO A 45 -14.83 16.61 15.01
CA PRO A 45 -14.60 18.04 14.86
C PRO A 45 -13.60 18.54 15.90
N LEU A 46 -12.74 19.49 15.49
CA LEU A 46 -11.90 20.22 16.41
C LEU A 46 -12.63 21.49 16.82
N GLU A 47 -12.92 21.64 18.10
CA GLU A 47 -13.59 22.82 18.63
C GLU A 47 -12.70 24.07 18.54
N GLY A 48 -13.32 25.20 18.23
CA GLY A 48 -12.69 26.52 18.33
C GLY A 48 -11.91 26.99 17.09
N LEU A 49 -11.87 26.21 16.00
CA LEU A 49 -11.23 26.66 14.75
C LEU A 49 -12.16 26.48 13.54
N VAL A 50 -12.54 27.60 12.97
CA VAL A 50 -13.38 27.71 11.76
C VAL A 50 -12.60 28.57 10.75
N PRO A 51 -11.84 27.95 9.82
CA PRO A 51 -11.00 28.72 8.91
C PRO A 51 -11.83 29.41 7.82
N THR A 52 -11.45 30.62 7.48
CA THR A 52 -11.97 31.35 6.33
C THR A 52 -11.32 30.85 5.04
N THR A 53 -11.93 31.12 3.89
CA THR A 53 -11.33 30.85 2.57
C THR A 53 -9.94 31.48 2.43
N SER A 54 -9.75 32.69 2.94
CA SER A 54 -8.46 33.40 2.88
C SER A 54 -7.38 32.70 3.71
N GLU A 55 -7.72 32.18 4.88
CA GLU A 55 -6.78 31.45 5.74
C GLU A 55 -6.39 30.11 5.12
N ILE A 56 -7.33 29.41 4.47
CA ILE A 56 -7.03 28.16 3.73
C ILE A 56 -6.10 28.45 2.55
N HIS A 57 -6.33 29.51 1.79
CA HIS A 57 -5.41 29.93 0.71
C HIS A 57 -4.02 30.26 1.24
N ALA A 58 -3.91 31.07 2.30
CA ALA A 58 -2.65 31.42 2.92
C ALA A 58 -1.89 30.21 3.49
N PHE A 59 -2.64 29.19 3.97
CA PHE A 59 -2.08 27.93 4.43
C PHE A 59 -1.54 27.07 3.28
N LEU A 60 -2.23 27.00 2.13
CA LEU A 60 -1.84 26.21 0.97
C LEU A 60 -0.70 26.84 0.16
N ASP A 61 -0.65 28.18 0.05
CA ASP A 61 0.28 28.90 -0.84
C ASP A 61 1.76 28.50 -0.67
N PRO A 62 2.31 28.38 0.54
CA PRO A 62 3.69 27.94 0.74
C PRO A 62 3.94 26.48 0.36
N MET A 63 2.89 25.65 0.32
CA MET A 63 2.99 24.21 -0.02
C MET A 63 3.02 23.98 -1.54
N LEU A 64 2.44 24.92 -2.31
CA LEU A 64 2.31 24.80 -3.75
C LEU A 64 3.59 25.26 -4.48
N ARG A 65 3.94 24.53 -5.54
CA ARG A 65 4.92 24.98 -6.54
C ARG A 65 4.27 25.95 -7.52
N GLU A 66 5.06 26.70 -8.25
CA GLU A 66 4.54 27.70 -9.19
C GLU A 66 3.66 27.09 -10.32
N ASP A 67 4.01 25.88 -10.79
CA ASP A 67 3.20 25.15 -11.76
C ASP A 67 1.85 24.69 -11.15
N GLN A 68 1.86 24.26 -9.89
CA GLN A 68 0.66 23.87 -9.15
C GLN A 68 -0.23 25.07 -8.82
N LYS A 69 0.36 26.23 -8.52
CA LYS A 69 -0.40 27.49 -8.33
C LYS A 69 -1.15 27.90 -9.60
N ARG A 70 -0.52 27.80 -10.77
CA ARG A 70 -1.19 28.06 -12.05
C ARG A 70 -2.33 27.06 -12.28
N ARG A 71 -2.08 25.76 -12.11
CA ARG A 71 -3.10 24.73 -12.25
C ARG A 71 -4.27 24.90 -11.28
N SER A 72 -4.03 25.30 -10.04
CA SER A 72 -5.08 25.54 -9.05
C SER A 72 -6.01 26.70 -9.41
N GLN A 73 -5.55 27.67 -10.22
CA GLN A 73 -6.38 28.76 -10.74
C GLN A 73 -7.25 28.31 -11.93
N GLU A 74 -6.77 27.34 -12.72
CA GLU A 74 -7.45 26.83 -13.91
C GLU A 74 -8.37 25.65 -13.60
N CYS A 75 -7.94 24.77 -12.67
CA CYS A 75 -8.66 23.56 -12.28
C CYS A 75 -9.33 23.73 -10.92
N ARG A 76 -10.53 23.17 -10.78
CA ARG A 76 -11.25 23.13 -9.48
C ARG A 76 -10.79 22.04 -8.54
N GLU A 77 -9.82 21.25 -8.97
CA GLU A 77 -9.26 20.12 -8.23
C GLU A 77 -7.74 20.09 -8.41
N LEU A 78 -7.03 19.84 -7.32
CA LEU A 78 -5.57 19.72 -7.33
C LEU A 78 -5.13 18.67 -6.30
N ASP A 79 -4.44 17.64 -6.76
CA ASP A 79 -3.72 16.68 -5.92
C ASP A 79 -2.23 17.02 -5.92
N PHE A 80 -1.63 17.00 -4.74
CA PHE A 80 -0.17 17.14 -4.60
C PHE A 80 0.32 16.55 -3.28
N SER A 81 1.63 16.33 -3.22
CA SER A 81 2.31 15.95 -1.98
C SER A 81 3.33 17.02 -1.58
N CYS A 82 3.48 17.22 -0.27
CA CYS A 82 4.51 18.10 0.28
C CYS A 82 5.04 17.52 1.59
N GLU A 83 6.21 17.98 2.01
CA GLU A 83 6.79 17.64 3.30
C GLU A 83 6.79 18.87 4.22
N ILE A 84 6.27 18.72 5.42
CA ILE A 84 6.42 19.73 6.47
C ILE A 84 7.64 19.36 7.29
N GLU A 85 8.65 20.21 7.27
CA GLU A 85 9.92 19.98 7.97
C GLU A 85 9.71 19.60 9.43
N LYS A 86 10.36 18.53 9.86
CA LYS A 86 10.30 18.00 11.24
C LYS A 86 8.91 17.58 11.72
N LEU A 87 7.92 17.48 10.82
CA LEU A 87 6.58 17.04 11.19
C LEU A 87 6.19 15.75 10.44
N CYS A 88 5.77 15.86 9.20
CA CYS A 88 5.36 14.71 8.38
C CYS A 88 5.26 15.09 6.90
N ARG A 89 5.16 14.08 6.05
CA ARG A 89 4.74 14.24 4.66
C ARG A 89 3.22 14.29 4.59
N LEU A 90 2.71 15.12 3.69
CA LEU A 90 1.28 15.30 3.46
C LEU A 90 0.93 14.90 2.03
N ARG A 91 -0.20 14.21 1.87
CA ARG A 91 -0.94 14.14 0.61
C ARG A 91 -2.14 15.07 0.73
N VAL A 92 -2.22 16.03 -0.17
CA VAL A 92 -3.22 17.09 -0.13
C VAL A 92 -4.09 17.03 -1.39
N ASN A 93 -5.38 16.91 -1.20
CA ASN A 93 -6.39 17.08 -2.24
C ASN A 93 -7.16 18.37 -1.98
N VAL A 94 -7.07 19.31 -2.91
CA VAL A 94 -7.82 20.57 -2.90
C VAL A 94 -8.96 20.44 -3.89
N TYR A 95 -10.18 20.75 -3.49
CA TYR A 95 -11.35 20.67 -4.35
C TYR A 95 -12.39 21.75 -3.99
N VAL A 96 -13.33 21.99 -4.90
CA VAL A 96 -14.42 22.95 -4.69
C VAL A 96 -15.74 22.22 -4.50
N GLN A 97 -16.43 22.49 -3.40
CA GLN A 97 -17.77 21.99 -3.09
C GLN A 97 -18.71 23.19 -2.82
N ARG A 98 -19.86 23.27 -3.50
CA ARG A 98 -20.85 24.35 -3.34
C ARG A 98 -20.23 25.77 -3.42
N ARG A 99 -19.25 25.93 -4.31
CA ARG A 99 -18.44 27.17 -4.49
C ARG A 99 -17.50 27.50 -3.32
N GLN A 100 -17.34 26.62 -2.36
CA GLN A 100 -16.40 26.78 -1.23
C GLN A 100 -15.17 25.91 -1.44
N LEU A 101 -14.00 26.42 -1.04
CA LEU A 101 -12.74 25.70 -1.05
C LEU A 101 -12.73 24.67 0.06
N CYS A 102 -12.39 23.43 -0.32
CA CYS A 102 -12.24 22.31 0.58
C CYS A 102 -10.86 21.67 0.42
N VAL A 103 -10.30 21.18 1.51
CA VAL A 103 -9.00 20.50 1.51
C VAL A 103 -9.08 19.22 2.33
N ALA A 104 -8.69 18.12 1.73
CA ALA A 104 -8.48 16.85 2.42
C ALA A 104 -6.97 16.60 2.51
N ILE A 105 -6.46 16.47 3.72
CA ILE A 105 -5.03 16.29 3.98
C ILE A 105 -4.85 14.94 4.65
N ARG A 106 -4.06 14.06 4.05
CA ARG A 106 -3.60 12.80 4.65
C ARG A 106 -2.21 12.99 5.24
N LEU A 107 -2.07 12.64 6.50
CA LEU A 107 -0.80 12.65 7.23
C LEU A 107 -0.07 11.32 6.97
N LEU A 108 1.11 11.38 6.33
CA LEU A 108 1.89 10.21 5.97
C LEU A 108 3.00 9.98 7.00
N PRO A 109 3.24 8.71 7.43
CA PRO A 109 4.29 8.41 8.39
C PRO A 109 5.68 8.69 7.79
N GLN A 110 6.58 9.29 8.59
CA GLN A 110 7.96 9.55 8.17
C GLN A 110 8.88 8.33 8.32
N ARG A 111 8.59 7.49 9.32
CA ARG A 111 9.41 6.32 9.62
C ARG A 111 8.85 5.08 8.95
N ILE A 112 9.69 4.38 8.23
CA ILE A 112 9.40 3.04 7.75
C ILE A 112 9.59 2.07 8.93
N PRO A 113 8.54 1.31 9.32
CA PRO A 113 8.70 0.30 10.36
C PRO A 113 9.56 -0.86 9.86
N THR A 114 10.25 -1.54 10.77
CA THR A 114 10.96 -2.77 10.42
C THR A 114 9.97 -3.91 10.17
N MET A 115 10.44 -4.96 9.51
CA MET A 115 9.62 -6.14 9.24
C MET A 115 9.18 -6.83 10.54
N GLU A 116 10.01 -6.80 11.57
CA GLU A 116 9.77 -7.34 12.90
C GLU A 116 8.70 -6.54 13.65
N GLU A 117 8.74 -5.21 13.60
CA GLU A 117 7.77 -4.33 14.25
C GLU A 117 6.34 -4.51 13.74
N ILE A 118 6.18 -4.90 12.47
CA ILE A 118 4.86 -5.16 11.87
C ILE A 118 4.57 -6.65 11.71
N TYR A 119 5.36 -7.50 12.38
CA TYR A 119 5.19 -8.96 12.41
C TYR A 119 5.08 -9.58 11.02
N LEU A 120 5.97 -9.21 10.07
CA LEU A 120 5.96 -9.82 8.75
C LEU A 120 6.40 -11.28 8.82
N PRO A 121 5.71 -12.17 8.07
CA PRO A 121 6.04 -13.59 8.05
C PRO A 121 7.40 -13.85 7.38
N LYS A 122 8.02 -14.99 7.73
CA LYS A 122 9.33 -15.41 7.19
C LYS A 122 9.35 -15.47 5.65
N ALA A 123 8.23 -15.75 5.02
CA ALA A 123 8.10 -15.70 3.56
C ALA A 123 8.44 -14.32 2.99
N CYS A 124 8.11 -13.22 3.68
CA CYS A 124 8.49 -11.89 3.23
C CYS A 124 10.00 -11.67 3.26
N VAL A 125 10.71 -12.25 4.24
CA VAL A 125 12.18 -12.26 4.29
C VAL A 125 12.74 -13.04 3.10
N TYR A 126 12.17 -14.21 2.81
CA TYR A 126 12.52 -15.01 1.63
C TYR A 126 12.31 -14.22 0.34
N PHE A 127 11.18 -13.55 0.17
CA PHE A 127 10.93 -12.72 -1.03
C PHE A 127 11.94 -11.59 -1.20
N CYS A 128 12.40 -10.97 -0.11
CA CYS A 128 13.46 -9.94 -0.17
C CYS A 128 14.83 -10.50 -0.62
N SER A 129 15.08 -11.79 -0.43
CA SER A 129 16.34 -12.45 -0.83
C SER A 129 16.38 -12.88 -2.31
N LEU A 130 15.24 -12.87 -2.99
CA LEU A 130 15.15 -13.26 -4.40
C LEU A 130 15.88 -12.25 -5.30
N ASN A 131 16.39 -12.74 -6.42
CA ASN A 131 17.01 -11.89 -7.44
C ASN A 131 16.03 -11.50 -8.54
N LYS A 132 14.95 -12.28 -8.73
CA LYS A 132 13.92 -12.04 -9.75
C LYS A 132 12.59 -12.65 -9.33
N GLY A 133 11.54 -12.24 -9.99
CA GLY A 133 10.18 -12.74 -9.82
C GLY A 133 9.21 -11.65 -9.40
N LEU A 134 7.92 -11.95 -9.51
CA LEU A 134 6.83 -11.05 -9.13
C LEU A 134 6.33 -11.40 -7.72
N VAL A 135 6.36 -10.44 -6.82
CA VAL A 135 5.80 -10.53 -5.48
C VAL A 135 4.64 -9.55 -5.36
N LEU A 136 3.47 -10.05 -4.97
CA LEU A 136 2.27 -9.25 -4.85
C LEU A 136 1.84 -9.10 -3.39
N VAL A 137 1.57 -7.86 -2.96
CA VAL A 137 0.93 -7.59 -1.68
C VAL A 137 -0.49 -7.12 -1.95
N THR A 138 -1.49 -7.87 -1.48
CA THR A 138 -2.88 -7.62 -1.82
C THR A 138 -3.76 -7.38 -0.60
N GLY A 139 -4.96 -6.87 -0.82
CA GLY A 139 -5.93 -6.56 0.23
C GLY A 139 -6.67 -5.25 -0.02
N PRO A 140 -7.73 -4.97 0.74
CA PRO A 140 -8.52 -3.76 0.58
C PRO A 140 -7.71 -2.49 0.84
N THR A 141 -8.28 -1.34 0.49
CA THR A 141 -7.71 -0.03 0.84
C THR A 141 -7.56 0.08 2.35
N GLY A 142 -6.41 0.58 2.81
CA GLY A 142 -6.11 0.71 4.23
C GLY A 142 -5.69 -0.59 4.94
N SER A 143 -5.44 -1.69 4.22
CA SER A 143 -4.95 -2.95 4.79
C SER A 143 -3.45 -2.94 5.13
N GLY A 144 -2.72 -1.85 4.84
CA GLY A 144 -1.31 -1.68 5.16
C GLY A 144 -0.34 -2.22 4.08
N LYS A 145 -0.79 -2.36 2.82
CA LYS A 145 0.03 -2.85 1.69
C LYS A 145 1.31 -2.04 1.52
N SER A 146 1.19 -0.71 1.45
CA SER A 146 2.34 0.19 1.28
C SER A 146 3.32 0.09 2.44
N THR A 147 2.83 -0.06 3.67
CA THR A 147 3.68 -0.25 4.86
C THR A 147 4.45 -1.57 4.80
N THR A 148 3.80 -2.65 4.37
CA THR A 148 4.43 -3.97 4.17
C THR A 148 5.52 -3.89 3.10
N LEU A 149 5.20 -3.31 1.93
CA LEU A 149 6.18 -3.13 0.86
C LEU A 149 7.33 -2.21 1.26
N ALA A 150 7.02 -1.11 1.99
CA ALA A 150 8.05 -0.22 2.49
C ALA A 150 9.03 -0.93 3.43
N ALA A 151 8.54 -1.75 4.35
CA ALA A 151 9.40 -2.53 5.25
C ALA A 151 10.26 -3.55 4.48
N MET A 152 9.69 -4.22 3.48
CA MET A 152 10.42 -5.18 2.64
C MET A 152 11.50 -4.49 1.80
N LEU A 153 11.20 -3.38 1.14
CA LEU A 153 12.16 -2.61 0.36
C LEU A 153 13.26 -2.00 1.24
N ASN A 154 12.91 -1.51 2.43
CA ASN A 154 13.91 -0.97 3.35
C ASN A 154 14.87 -2.05 3.84
N ARG A 155 14.40 -3.29 4.02
CA ARG A 155 15.27 -4.43 4.30
C ARG A 155 16.23 -4.70 3.14
N ILE A 156 15.74 -4.73 1.89
CA ILE A 156 16.59 -4.87 0.71
C ILE A 156 17.63 -3.75 0.66
N ASN A 157 17.20 -2.50 0.90
CA ASN A 157 18.04 -1.31 0.93
C ASN A 157 19.21 -1.43 1.94
N SER A 158 18.95 -1.98 3.11
CA SER A 158 19.96 -2.13 4.17
C SER A 158 20.88 -3.34 3.97
N GLU A 159 20.45 -4.36 3.22
CA GLU A 159 21.20 -5.63 3.10
C GLU A 159 21.91 -5.80 1.75
N ARG A 160 21.39 -5.23 0.65
CA ARG A 160 21.84 -5.50 -0.72
C ARG A 160 22.39 -4.26 -1.41
N ALA A 161 23.55 -4.40 -2.06
CA ALA A 161 24.09 -3.39 -2.97
C ALA A 161 23.42 -3.58 -4.35
N CYS A 162 22.31 -2.87 -4.58
CA CYS A 162 21.50 -2.98 -5.79
C CYS A 162 20.81 -1.65 -6.11
N HIS A 163 20.22 -1.53 -7.30
CA HIS A 163 19.38 -0.39 -7.67
C HIS A 163 17.91 -0.73 -7.47
N ILE A 164 17.24 0.02 -6.60
CA ILE A 164 15.79 -0.07 -6.36
C ILE A 164 15.11 1.09 -7.07
N LEU A 165 14.23 0.79 -8.01
CA LEU A 165 13.37 1.77 -8.68
C LEU A 165 11.94 1.66 -8.14
N THR A 166 11.36 2.77 -7.68
CA THR A 166 9.93 2.81 -7.33
C THR A 166 9.17 3.74 -8.26
N ILE A 167 7.94 3.35 -8.63
CA ILE A 167 6.98 4.15 -9.39
C ILE A 167 5.69 4.14 -8.60
N GLU A 168 5.29 5.29 -8.05
CA GLU A 168 4.23 5.41 -7.05
C GLU A 168 3.25 6.55 -7.38
N ASP A 169 2.02 6.47 -6.87
CA ASP A 169 0.97 7.48 -7.09
C ASP A 169 0.12 7.67 -5.81
N PRO A 170 0.56 8.57 -4.89
CA PRO A 170 1.89 9.20 -4.76
C PRO A 170 2.89 8.36 -3.96
N ILE A 171 4.11 8.88 -3.77
CA ILE A 171 5.11 8.30 -2.84
C ILE A 171 4.59 8.44 -1.40
N GLU A 172 4.37 7.29 -0.72
CA GLU A 172 3.93 7.28 0.69
C GLU A 172 5.10 7.30 1.68
N PHE A 173 6.20 6.60 1.38
CA PHE A 173 7.40 6.53 2.21
C PHE A 173 8.62 7.00 1.44
N VAL A 174 9.43 7.85 2.05
CA VAL A 174 10.69 8.31 1.46
C VAL A 174 11.84 7.49 2.03
N TYR A 175 12.61 6.84 1.15
CA TYR A 175 13.77 6.05 1.54
C TYR A 175 15.03 6.91 1.55
N ARG A 176 15.96 6.55 2.43
CA ARG A 176 17.35 7.03 2.39
C ARG A 176 18.21 5.91 1.82
N ASN A 177 19.12 6.26 0.92
CA ASN A 177 20.09 5.27 0.41
C ASN A 177 20.96 4.76 1.55
N GLU A 178 21.03 3.43 1.67
CA GLU A 178 21.94 2.73 2.59
C GLU A 178 22.97 1.94 1.78
N LYS A 179 22.76 0.62 1.59
CA LYS A 179 23.56 -0.17 0.66
C LYS A 179 23.05 -0.07 -0.78
N ALA A 180 21.74 0.03 -0.94
CA ALA A 180 21.13 0.20 -2.24
C ALA A 180 21.11 1.66 -2.68
N MET A 181 21.11 1.88 -3.99
CA MET A 181 20.73 3.13 -4.61
C MET A 181 19.21 3.09 -4.85
N ILE A 182 18.46 4.08 -4.38
CA ILE A 182 17.01 4.13 -4.55
C ILE A 182 16.62 5.31 -5.44
N SER A 183 15.86 5.02 -6.48
CA SER A 183 15.25 6.00 -7.38
C SER A 183 13.74 5.94 -7.22
N GLN A 184 13.15 6.93 -6.55
CA GLN A 184 11.70 7.03 -6.37
C GLN A 184 11.12 8.00 -7.39
N ARG A 185 10.06 7.59 -8.10
CA ARG A 185 9.38 8.40 -9.10
C ARG A 185 7.89 8.49 -8.81
N GLU A 186 7.41 9.71 -8.62
CA GLU A 186 5.98 10.02 -8.38
C GLU A 186 5.27 10.30 -9.70
N VAL A 187 4.13 9.64 -9.91
CA VAL A 187 3.27 9.90 -11.09
C VAL A 187 2.67 11.31 -10.97
N GLY A 188 2.70 12.04 -12.07
CA GLY A 188 2.24 13.43 -12.13
C GLY A 188 3.33 14.47 -11.83
N ASP A 189 4.35 14.09 -11.04
CA ASP A 189 5.48 14.95 -10.70
C ASP A 189 6.76 14.59 -11.48
N ASP A 190 7.20 13.32 -11.37
CA ASP A 190 8.47 12.84 -11.94
C ASP A 190 8.25 12.07 -13.25
N THR A 191 7.03 11.64 -13.49
CA THR A 191 6.62 10.93 -14.72
C THR A 191 5.15 11.22 -15.05
N GLN A 192 4.78 11.15 -16.32
CA GLN A 192 3.42 11.46 -16.75
C GLN A 192 2.38 10.43 -16.28
N ASN A 193 2.73 9.14 -16.32
CA ASN A 193 1.88 8.03 -15.90
C ASN A 193 2.74 6.77 -15.67
N PHE A 194 2.12 5.72 -15.14
CA PHE A 194 2.80 4.45 -14.90
C PHE A 194 3.39 3.84 -16.16
N ALA A 195 2.65 3.81 -17.25
CA ALA A 195 3.09 3.22 -18.51
C ALA A 195 4.33 3.92 -19.08
N ALA A 196 4.38 5.26 -19.05
CA ALA A 196 5.54 6.03 -19.47
C ALA A 196 6.77 5.73 -18.59
N ALA A 197 6.59 5.69 -17.25
CA ALA A 197 7.66 5.36 -16.33
C ALA A 197 8.23 3.95 -16.58
N LEU A 198 7.34 2.97 -16.77
CA LEU A 198 7.69 1.57 -16.97
C LEU A 198 8.45 1.33 -18.27
N ARG A 199 8.05 1.97 -19.39
CA ARG A 199 8.79 1.89 -20.68
C ARG A 199 10.25 2.34 -20.54
N HIS A 200 10.52 3.28 -19.62
CA HIS A 200 11.87 3.76 -19.36
C HIS A 200 12.59 2.97 -18.28
N ALA A 201 11.87 2.24 -17.42
CA ALA A 201 12.45 1.47 -16.33
C ALA A 201 13.50 0.47 -16.79
N PHE A 202 13.25 -0.25 -17.88
CA PHE A 202 14.20 -1.21 -18.48
C PHE A 202 15.56 -0.60 -18.89
N ARG A 203 15.65 0.73 -19.01
CA ARG A 203 16.88 1.45 -19.40
C ARG A 203 17.57 2.15 -18.22
N GLN A 204 17.02 1.97 -17.01
CA GLN A 204 17.53 2.59 -15.79
C GLN A 204 18.35 1.61 -14.94
N ASP A 205 18.61 0.39 -15.47
CA ASP A 205 19.39 -0.68 -14.82
C ASP A 205 18.93 -1.01 -13.38
N PRO A 206 17.62 -1.24 -13.14
CA PRO A 206 17.13 -1.60 -11.82
C PRO A 206 17.30 -3.10 -11.57
N ASP A 207 17.68 -3.48 -10.36
CA ASP A 207 17.63 -4.87 -9.89
C ASP A 207 16.26 -5.19 -9.26
N VAL A 208 15.69 -4.19 -8.57
CA VAL A 208 14.43 -4.29 -7.85
C VAL A 208 13.49 -3.18 -8.30
N VAL A 209 12.25 -3.53 -8.61
CA VAL A 209 11.24 -2.56 -9.07
C VAL A 209 10.01 -2.64 -8.17
N LEU A 210 9.56 -1.51 -7.63
CA LEU A 210 8.25 -1.38 -7.00
C LEU A 210 7.30 -0.63 -7.95
N LEU A 211 6.18 -1.27 -8.27
CA LEU A 211 5.04 -0.64 -8.92
C LEU A 211 3.96 -0.44 -7.87
N GLY A 212 3.59 0.80 -7.59
CA GLY A 212 2.64 1.14 -6.53
C GLY A 212 1.37 0.29 -6.60
N GLU A 213 0.76 0.19 -7.78
CA GLU A 213 -0.35 -0.74 -8.03
C GLU A 213 -0.51 -1.08 -9.52
N MET A 214 -1.11 -2.24 -9.78
CA MET A 214 -1.49 -2.69 -11.14
C MET A 214 -2.98 -2.44 -11.36
N ARG A 215 -3.33 -1.28 -11.94
CA ARG A 215 -4.74 -0.90 -12.22
C ARG A 215 -5.22 -1.31 -13.60
N ASP A 216 -4.33 -1.34 -14.57
CA ASP A 216 -4.63 -1.55 -15.98
C ASP A 216 -3.79 -2.66 -16.60
N LEU A 217 -4.20 -3.09 -17.78
CA LEU A 217 -3.58 -4.19 -18.53
C LEU A 217 -2.12 -3.89 -18.89
N GLU A 218 -1.79 -2.65 -19.28
CA GLU A 218 -0.43 -2.29 -19.70
C GLU A 218 0.54 -2.40 -18.50
N THR A 219 0.12 -1.92 -17.34
CA THR A 219 0.89 -2.04 -16.10
C THR A 219 1.08 -3.49 -15.66
N MET A 220 0.01 -4.32 -15.75
CA MET A 220 0.09 -5.76 -15.42
C MET A 220 1.05 -6.49 -16.35
N GLN A 221 0.93 -6.28 -17.68
CA GLN A 221 1.81 -6.90 -18.67
C GLN A 221 3.27 -6.53 -18.42
N THR A 222 3.54 -5.25 -18.12
CA THR A 222 4.90 -4.78 -17.91
C THR A 222 5.48 -5.33 -16.61
N ALA A 223 4.70 -5.43 -15.52
CA ALA A 223 5.13 -6.04 -14.26
C ALA A 223 5.53 -7.51 -14.45
N ILE A 224 4.72 -8.27 -15.20
CA ILE A 224 5.03 -9.67 -15.55
C ILE A 224 6.31 -9.74 -16.36
N THR A 225 6.46 -8.89 -17.38
CA THR A 225 7.64 -8.85 -18.24
C THR A 225 8.92 -8.51 -17.47
N LEU A 226 8.87 -7.53 -16.56
CA LEU A 226 10.01 -7.20 -15.69
C LEU A 226 10.44 -8.41 -14.86
N ALA A 227 9.49 -9.11 -14.26
CA ALA A 227 9.76 -10.31 -13.46
C ALA A 227 10.34 -11.47 -14.29
N GLU A 228 9.88 -11.66 -15.54
CA GLU A 228 10.42 -12.67 -16.47
C GLU A 228 11.84 -12.32 -16.93
N THR A 229 12.11 -11.04 -17.16
CA THR A 229 13.40 -10.57 -17.69
C THR A 229 14.50 -10.43 -16.63
N GLY A 230 14.23 -10.86 -15.39
CA GLY A 230 15.30 -11.00 -14.39
C GLY A 230 15.23 -10.01 -13.23
N HIS A 231 14.19 -9.16 -13.16
CA HIS A 231 14.04 -8.18 -12.08
C HIS A 231 13.19 -8.73 -10.94
N LEU A 232 13.52 -8.38 -9.70
CA LEU A 232 12.64 -8.60 -8.56
C LEU A 232 11.59 -7.49 -8.53
N THR A 233 10.35 -7.84 -8.87
CA THR A 233 9.26 -6.89 -9.04
C THR A 233 8.23 -7.02 -7.91
N PHE A 234 7.94 -5.93 -7.22
CA PHE A 234 6.89 -5.82 -6.22
C PHE A 234 5.74 -5.01 -6.75
N SER A 235 4.50 -5.40 -6.44
CA SER A 235 3.33 -4.58 -6.75
C SER A 235 2.14 -4.88 -5.83
N THR A 236 1.06 -4.11 -6.00
CA THR A 236 -0.18 -4.30 -5.22
C THR A 236 -1.40 -4.53 -6.10
N LEU A 237 -2.38 -5.22 -5.51
CA LEU A 237 -3.74 -5.38 -6.03
C LEU A 237 -4.75 -5.26 -4.88
N HIS A 238 -6.04 -5.04 -5.22
CA HIS A 238 -7.12 -4.91 -4.23
C HIS A 238 -7.92 -6.19 -3.99
N THR A 239 -7.37 -7.34 -4.36
CA THR A 239 -7.97 -8.67 -4.13
C THR A 239 -7.75 -9.12 -2.68
N GLY A 240 -8.68 -9.94 -2.16
CA GLY A 240 -8.60 -10.44 -0.78
C GLY A 240 -7.77 -11.70 -0.63
N GLU A 241 -7.77 -12.59 -1.64
CA GLU A 241 -7.21 -13.93 -1.60
C GLU A 241 -6.19 -14.17 -2.70
N ALA A 242 -5.25 -15.08 -2.49
CA ALA A 242 -4.21 -15.40 -3.46
C ALA A 242 -4.78 -16.02 -4.76
N ALA A 243 -5.75 -16.93 -4.67
CA ALA A 243 -6.41 -17.52 -5.84
C ALA A 243 -7.14 -16.46 -6.67
N GLN A 244 -7.89 -15.57 -6.00
CA GLN A 244 -8.57 -14.44 -6.63
C GLN A 244 -7.58 -13.48 -7.29
N THR A 245 -6.40 -13.31 -6.71
CA THR A 245 -5.35 -12.44 -7.28
C THR A 245 -4.88 -12.95 -8.63
N VAL A 246 -4.58 -14.24 -8.74
CA VAL A 246 -4.16 -14.88 -9.99
C VAL A 246 -5.28 -14.77 -11.05
N SER A 247 -6.53 -15.15 -10.69
CA SER A 247 -7.68 -15.02 -11.57
C SER A 247 -7.84 -13.57 -12.07
N ARG A 248 -7.81 -12.59 -11.17
CA ARG A 248 -7.97 -11.18 -11.51
C ARG A 248 -6.95 -10.68 -12.53
N ILE A 249 -5.70 -11.11 -12.41
CA ILE A 249 -4.66 -10.74 -13.39
C ILE A 249 -5.00 -11.37 -14.75
N VAL A 250 -5.23 -12.68 -14.79
CA VAL A 250 -5.51 -13.39 -16.05
C VAL A 250 -6.76 -12.83 -16.73
N ASP A 251 -7.85 -12.62 -15.98
CA ASP A 251 -9.14 -12.16 -16.51
C ASP A 251 -9.11 -10.70 -16.98
N SER A 252 -8.09 -9.94 -16.60
CA SER A 252 -7.88 -8.58 -17.13
C SER A 252 -7.41 -8.57 -18.59
N PHE A 253 -6.92 -9.70 -19.10
CA PHE A 253 -6.44 -9.82 -20.48
C PHE A 253 -7.53 -10.37 -21.41
N PRO A 254 -7.49 -9.98 -22.71
CA PRO A 254 -8.37 -10.55 -23.73
C PRO A 254 -8.27 -12.08 -23.76
N PRO A 255 -9.37 -12.82 -24.05
CA PRO A 255 -9.39 -14.29 -23.98
C PRO A 255 -8.27 -14.99 -24.75
N HIS A 256 -7.90 -14.47 -25.91
CA HIS A 256 -6.82 -15.03 -26.73
C HIS A 256 -5.40 -14.85 -26.14
N GLN A 257 -5.23 -14.01 -25.13
CA GLN A 257 -3.95 -13.78 -24.45
C GLN A 257 -3.86 -14.49 -23.09
N GLN A 258 -4.99 -14.92 -22.52
CA GLN A 258 -5.04 -15.45 -21.14
C GLN A 258 -4.18 -16.69 -20.94
N GLU A 259 -4.10 -17.58 -21.92
CA GLU A 259 -3.23 -18.76 -21.83
C GLU A 259 -1.76 -18.38 -21.74
N MET A 260 -1.31 -17.45 -22.57
CA MET A 260 0.06 -16.94 -22.54
C MET A 260 0.35 -16.28 -21.20
N VAL A 261 -0.56 -15.45 -20.70
CA VAL A 261 -0.41 -14.77 -19.39
C VAL A 261 -0.33 -15.75 -18.24
N ARG A 262 -1.12 -16.82 -18.24
CA ARG A 262 -0.99 -17.90 -17.24
C ARG A 262 0.38 -18.55 -17.26
N LEU A 263 0.92 -18.84 -18.45
CA LEU A 263 2.28 -19.38 -18.58
C LEU A 263 3.34 -18.42 -18.05
N GLN A 264 3.22 -17.16 -18.36
CA GLN A 264 4.13 -16.11 -17.87
C GLN A 264 4.03 -15.96 -16.35
N LEU A 265 2.83 -15.90 -15.78
CA LEU A 265 2.63 -15.86 -14.33
C LEU A 265 3.16 -17.12 -13.63
N ALA A 266 2.89 -18.31 -14.18
CA ALA A 266 3.39 -19.56 -13.62
C ALA A 266 4.94 -19.61 -13.54
N ASN A 267 5.62 -18.87 -14.41
CA ASN A 267 7.08 -18.83 -14.46
C ASN A 267 7.69 -17.64 -13.68
N SER A 268 6.94 -16.54 -13.53
CA SER A 268 7.46 -15.30 -12.95
C SER A 268 6.93 -15.00 -11.55
N LEU A 269 5.73 -15.47 -11.18
CA LEU A 269 5.15 -15.21 -9.87
C LEU A 269 5.95 -15.95 -8.78
N ALA A 270 6.51 -15.20 -7.83
CA ALA A 270 7.26 -15.73 -6.69
C ALA A 270 6.36 -15.94 -5.46
N GLY A 271 5.40 -15.04 -5.24
CA GLY A 271 4.46 -15.18 -4.13
C GLY A 271 3.44 -14.07 -4.03
N ILE A 272 2.44 -14.33 -3.17
CA ILE A 272 1.37 -13.40 -2.85
C ILE A 272 1.22 -13.30 -1.33
N VAL A 273 1.11 -12.08 -0.82
CA VAL A 273 0.78 -11.79 0.58
C VAL A 273 -0.53 -11.02 0.59
N SER A 274 -1.64 -11.70 0.90
CA SER A 274 -2.94 -11.06 1.07
C SER A 274 -3.11 -10.63 2.52
N GLN A 275 -3.57 -9.41 2.78
CA GLN A 275 -3.63 -8.90 4.16
C GLN A 275 -4.85 -8.05 4.46
N GLN A 276 -5.27 -8.10 5.74
CA GLN A 276 -6.31 -7.29 6.34
C GLN A 276 -5.84 -6.74 7.69
N LEU A 277 -6.24 -5.51 8.02
CA LEU A 277 -5.98 -4.92 9.34
C LEU A 277 -7.20 -5.09 10.23
N LEU A 278 -6.97 -5.61 11.44
CA LEU A 278 -7.97 -5.74 12.50
C LEU A 278 -7.62 -4.82 13.67
N PRO A 279 -8.63 -4.27 14.38
CA PRO A 279 -8.39 -3.55 15.63
C PRO A 279 -7.84 -4.51 16.68
N LEU A 280 -6.88 -4.05 17.48
CA LEU A 280 -6.42 -4.76 18.68
C LEU A 280 -7.57 -4.82 19.70
N LYS A 281 -7.61 -5.91 20.49
CA LYS A 281 -8.71 -6.17 21.45
C LYS A 281 -8.73 -5.16 22.59
N ASP A 282 -7.59 -4.96 23.24
CA ASP A 282 -7.46 -4.21 24.49
C ASP A 282 -6.58 -2.97 24.35
N GLU A 283 -6.00 -2.73 23.18
CA GLU A 283 -5.06 -1.64 22.91
C GLU A 283 -5.53 -0.75 21.77
N LYS A 284 -5.03 0.49 21.76
CA LYS A 284 -5.20 1.36 20.58
C LYS A 284 -4.24 0.88 19.48
N GLY A 285 -4.77 0.73 18.28
CA GLY A 285 -3.99 0.33 17.13
C GLY A 285 -4.61 -0.83 16.34
N ARG A 286 -3.84 -1.37 15.42
CA ARG A 286 -4.30 -2.44 14.51
C ARG A 286 -3.19 -3.47 14.32
N VAL A 287 -3.58 -4.72 14.06
CA VAL A 287 -2.70 -5.82 13.70
C VAL A 287 -3.12 -6.41 12.35
N ALA A 288 -2.16 -6.86 11.55
CA ALA A 288 -2.45 -7.45 10.25
C ALA A 288 -2.61 -8.97 10.34
N ALA A 289 -3.76 -9.48 9.91
CA ALA A 289 -3.91 -10.87 9.51
C ALA A 289 -3.48 -11.03 8.05
N ARG A 290 -2.82 -12.15 7.73
CA ARG A 290 -2.26 -12.39 6.40
C ARG A 290 -2.53 -13.81 5.93
N GLU A 291 -2.65 -13.94 4.61
CA GLU A 291 -2.52 -15.19 3.87
C GLU A 291 -1.25 -15.13 3.05
N VAL A 292 -0.49 -16.20 2.98
CA VAL A 292 0.76 -16.26 2.24
C VAL A 292 0.77 -17.43 1.29
N LEU A 293 0.97 -17.13 0.02
CA LEU A 293 1.26 -18.08 -1.05
C LEU A 293 2.72 -17.92 -1.48
N VAL A 294 3.47 -19.02 -1.44
CA VAL A 294 4.80 -19.13 -2.07
C VAL A 294 4.66 -20.02 -3.30
N VAL A 295 5.08 -19.50 -4.46
CA VAL A 295 4.94 -20.23 -5.70
C VAL A 295 6.09 -21.23 -5.87
N ASN A 296 5.83 -22.47 -5.44
CA ASN A 296 6.68 -23.62 -5.71
C ASN A 296 6.27 -24.29 -7.04
N ARG A 297 6.94 -25.39 -7.42
CA ARG A 297 6.64 -26.11 -8.67
C ARG A 297 5.20 -26.62 -8.74
N GLY A 298 4.61 -27.03 -7.61
CA GLY A 298 3.22 -27.49 -7.54
C GLY A 298 2.25 -26.36 -7.85
N VAL A 299 2.41 -25.22 -7.18
CA VAL A 299 1.58 -24.02 -7.39
C VAL A 299 1.75 -23.48 -8.82
N SER A 300 2.98 -23.45 -9.35
CA SER A 300 3.25 -23.06 -10.73
C SER A 300 2.46 -23.93 -11.74
N ASN A 301 2.37 -25.25 -11.51
CA ASN A 301 1.56 -26.15 -12.36
C ASN A 301 0.07 -25.86 -12.22
N VAL A 302 -0.43 -25.64 -11.00
CA VAL A 302 -1.83 -25.26 -10.73
C VAL A 302 -2.23 -24.01 -11.52
N ILE A 303 -1.37 -22.98 -11.53
CA ILE A 303 -1.58 -21.75 -12.29
C ILE A 303 -1.58 -22.04 -13.80
N ARG A 304 -0.60 -22.79 -14.29
CA ARG A 304 -0.45 -23.14 -15.71
C ARG A 304 -1.66 -23.90 -16.26
N GLU A 305 -2.18 -24.86 -15.48
CA GLU A 305 -3.31 -25.70 -15.85
C GLU A 305 -4.68 -25.05 -15.60
N ASN A 306 -4.70 -23.79 -15.12
CA ASN A 306 -5.93 -23.06 -14.76
C ASN A 306 -6.79 -23.76 -13.69
N LYS A 307 -6.16 -24.44 -12.74
CA LYS A 307 -6.83 -25.15 -11.62
C LYS A 307 -6.78 -24.32 -10.35
N LEU A 308 -7.15 -23.04 -10.45
CA LEU A 308 -6.95 -22.02 -9.39
C LEU A 308 -7.66 -22.36 -8.08
N GLU A 309 -8.72 -23.17 -8.12
CA GLU A 309 -9.42 -23.72 -6.95
C GLU A 309 -8.51 -24.57 -6.05
N GLN A 310 -7.42 -25.14 -6.60
CA GLN A 310 -6.45 -25.92 -5.85
C GLN A 310 -5.42 -25.06 -5.09
N ILE A 311 -5.35 -23.75 -5.36
CA ILE A 311 -4.41 -22.85 -4.67
C ILE A 311 -4.65 -22.84 -3.16
N THR A 312 -5.91 -22.76 -2.72
CA THR A 312 -6.24 -22.79 -1.29
C THR A 312 -5.76 -24.07 -0.62
N THR A 313 -5.96 -25.23 -1.27
CA THR A 313 -5.44 -26.52 -0.77
C THR A 313 -3.91 -26.54 -0.72
N ALA A 314 -3.25 -25.98 -1.74
CA ALA A 314 -1.79 -25.87 -1.75
C ALA A 314 -1.27 -25.01 -0.59
N ILE A 315 -1.96 -23.90 -0.27
CA ILE A 315 -1.63 -23.05 0.89
C ILE A 315 -1.82 -23.83 2.20
N GLN A 316 -2.94 -24.55 2.36
CA GLN A 316 -3.26 -25.32 3.57
C GLN A 316 -2.22 -26.41 3.86
N THR A 317 -1.70 -27.05 2.81
CA THR A 317 -0.70 -28.13 2.93
C THR A 317 0.75 -27.65 2.86
N GLY A 318 0.96 -26.39 2.51
CA GLY A 318 2.29 -25.81 2.20
C GLY A 318 3.01 -25.16 3.38
N SER A 319 2.75 -25.58 4.61
CA SER A 319 3.38 -24.97 5.80
C SER A 319 4.92 -25.08 5.80
N ALA A 320 5.48 -26.15 5.23
CA ALA A 320 6.92 -26.33 5.05
C ALA A 320 7.53 -25.26 4.12
N ASP A 321 6.76 -24.77 3.17
CA ASP A 321 7.11 -23.68 2.24
C ASP A 321 6.67 -22.29 2.78
N MET A 322 6.44 -22.16 4.09
CA MET A 322 6.03 -20.92 4.77
C MET A 322 4.65 -20.39 4.34
N MET A 323 3.80 -21.23 3.76
CA MET A 323 2.44 -20.87 3.36
C MET A 323 1.46 -21.04 4.53
N PHE A 324 0.46 -20.18 4.61
CA PHE A 324 -0.66 -20.30 5.54
C PHE A 324 -1.87 -19.49 5.06
N THR A 325 -3.06 -19.94 5.43
CA THR A 325 -4.32 -19.30 5.05
C THR A 325 -4.64 -18.10 5.94
N MET A 326 -5.53 -17.23 5.45
CA MET A 326 -6.08 -16.12 6.25
C MET A 326 -6.73 -16.63 7.55
N ASN A 327 -7.53 -17.70 7.48
CA ASN A 327 -8.17 -18.29 8.66
C ASN A 327 -7.16 -18.77 9.71
N HIS A 328 -6.03 -19.34 9.27
CA HIS A 328 -4.95 -19.73 10.19
C HIS A 328 -4.35 -18.52 10.90
N SER A 329 -4.06 -17.45 10.16
CA SER A 329 -3.52 -16.20 10.73
C SER A 329 -4.50 -15.56 11.71
N LEU A 330 -5.78 -15.49 11.36
CA LEU A 330 -6.83 -14.97 12.23
C LEU A 330 -6.98 -15.79 13.52
N GLY A 331 -6.93 -17.12 13.39
CA GLY A 331 -6.97 -18.03 14.54
C GLY A 331 -5.78 -17.84 15.48
N TYR A 332 -4.58 -17.67 14.94
CA TYR A 332 -3.40 -17.34 15.72
C TYR A 332 -3.56 -16.01 16.49
N LEU A 333 -4.03 -14.96 15.82
CA LEU A 333 -4.22 -13.66 16.46
C LEU A 333 -5.29 -13.71 17.56
N TYR A 334 -6.37 -14.46 17.36
CA TYR A 334 -7.41 -14.67 18.36
C TYR A 334 -6.89 -15.45 19.57
N GLN A 335 -6.26 -16.60 19.36
CA GLN A 335 -5.74 -17.47 20.43
C GLN A 335 -4.66 -16.79 21.28
N ASN A 336 -3.88 -15.86 20.72
CA ASN A 336 -2.89 -15.07 21.42
C ASN A 336 -3.46 -13.76 21.99
N GLY A 337 -4.76 -13.53 21.94
CA GLY A 337 -5.43 -12.40 22.56
C GLY A 337 -5.27 -11.06 21.84
N PHE A 338 -4.69 -11.02 20.64
CA PHE A 338 -4.52 -9.78 19.88
C PHE A 338 -5.85 -9.20 19.37
N VAL A 339 -6.79 -10.05 18.98
CA VAL A 339 -8.08 -9.64 18.43
C VAL A 339 -9.23 -10.38 19.11
N SER A 340 -10.43 -9.79 19.08
CA SER A 340 -11.62 -10.50 19.58
C SER A 340 -12.06 -11.60 18.60
N TYR A 341 -12.80 -12.59 19.12
CA TYR A 341 -13.40 -13.65 18.30
C TYR A 341 -14.28 -13.09 17.19
N GLU A 342 -15.13 -12.09 17.52
CA GLU A 342 -16.06 -11.47 16.59
C GLU A 342 -15.32 -10.72 15.48
N ALA A 343 -14.20 -10.05 15.81
CA ALA A 343 -13.37 -9.36 14.82
C ALA A 343 -12.71 -10.37 13.87
N ALA A 344 -12.15 -11.45 14.40
CA ALA A 344 -11.53 -12.52 13.62
C ALA A 344 -12.56 -13.25 12.73
N LEU A 345 -13.73 -13.60 13.29
CA LEU A 345 -14.80 -14.27 12.55
C LEU A 345 -15.38 -13.39 11.41
N ARG A 346 -15.49 -12.06 11.62
CA ARG A 346 -15.92 -11.14 10.56
C ARG A 346 -14.94 -11.08 9.40
N ALA A 347 -13.65 -11.16 9.69
CA ALA A 347 -12.57 -11.08 8.71
C ALA A 347 -12.27 -12.44 8.03
N ALA A 348 -12.76 -13.55 8.58
CA ALA A 348 -12.54 -14.90 8.06
C ALA A 348 -13.14 -15.08 6.65
N PHE A 349 -12.38 -15.68 5.74
CA PHE A 349 -12.82 -15.99 4.39
C PHE A 349 -13.82 -17.16 4.43
N ASP A 350 -13.47 -18.25 5.11
CA ASP A 350 -14.41 -19.32 5.43
C ASP A 350 -14.80 -19.24 6.91
N ARG A 351 -15.96 -18.59 7.16
CA ARG A 351 -16.51 -18.44 8.51
C ARG A 351 -16.93 -19.77 9.13
N LYS A 352 -17.32 -20.75 8.31
CA LYS A 352 -17.73 -22.08 8.78
C LYS A 352 -16.51 -22.85 9.27
N GLU A 353 -15.45 -22.88 8.48
CA GLU A 353 -14.17 -23.47 8.87
C GLU A 353 -13.64 -22.78 10.14
N PHE A 354 -13.67 -21.44 10.20
CA PHE A 354 -13.18 -20.68 11.34
C PHE A 354 -13.94 -21.04 12.62
N ARG A 355 -15.28 -21.09 12.57
CA ARG A 355 -16.12 -21.49 13.72
C ARG A 355 -15.82 -22.90 14.19
N ASN A 356 -15.72 -23.85 13.26
CA ASN A 356 -15.44 -25.25 13.59
C ASN A 356 -14.07 -25.44 14.25
N LYS A 357 -13.08 -24.63 13.87
CA LYS A 357 -11.70 -24.78 14.35
C LYS A 357 -11.40 -23.94 15.60
N TYR A 358 -12.00 -22.76 15.75
CA TYR A 358 -11.67 -21.77 16.78
C TYR A 358 -12.89 -21.30 17.58
N GLY A 359 -14.10 -21.76 17.26
CA GLY A 359 -15.32 -21.46 18.04
C GLY A 359 -15.24 -22.11 19.41
N GLU A 360 -15.94 -21.53 20.40
CA GLU A 360 -16.17 -22.19 21.66
C GLU A 360 -16.96 -23.47 21.42
N PRO A 361 -16.59 -24.58 22.09
CA PRO A 361 -17.47 -25.74 22.11
C PRO A 361 -18.82 -25.32 22.68
N VAL A 362 -19.91 -25.56 21.92
CA VAL A 362 -21.30 -25.31 22.31
C VAL A 362 -21.64 -26.17 23.50
#